data_deef106c3d33187b0214eda2c5e96d0f
#
_entry.id   deef106c3d33187b0214eda2c5e96d0f
#
_cell.length_a   1.000
_cell.length_b   1.000
_cell.length_c   1.000
_cell.angle_alpha   90.00
_cell.angle_beta   90.00
_cell.angle_gamma   90.00
#
_symmetry.space_group_name_H-M   'P 1'
#
loop_
_entity.id
_entity.type
_entity.pdbx_description
1 polymer ?
#
loop_
_entity_poly.entity_id
_entity_poly.type
_entity_poly.pdbx_seq_one_letter_code
_entity_poly.pdbx_strand_id
1 'polypeptide(L)'
;MNKKLLAAAVASAVAVPGFAAADVNTYGTLYIRTQVQDSNISMIDGATRFGFNSSKDMGNGNTVSGEIEIGLDATNNGANPVTRDNWIKFAGDWGSASVGNQWSVMSGNMGTSKLSGSSGAGLVQYQSRVSDTLIITGPAIGPLALSVQFEADGSDLAAWAVSSGIDLGALSIAAAYRDTDTNAAHGVGVSGNTAGVIWGASFSDQDVGNDGNGLFLEVQGLRFQYDETGGDSDLGFNYN
;
A
#
# COMPACT_ATOMS: atom_id res chain seq x y z
N MET A 1 2.45 -11.09 24.38
CA MET A 1 3.17 -9.79 24.35
C MET A 1 2.60 -8.87 25.42
N ASN A 2 3.41 -8.04 26.08
CA ASN A 2 2.93 -7.24 27.23
C ASN A 2 2.14 -6.03 26.70
N LYS A 3 0.79 -6.09 26.80
CA LYS A 3 -0.17 -5.07 26.32
C LYS A 3 0.17 -3.64 26.83
N LYS A 4 0.78 -3.56 28.02
CA LYS A 4 1.20 -2.27 28.61
C LYS A 4 2.39 -1.64 27.89
N LEU A 5 3.28 -2.44 27.29
CA LEU A 5 4.41 -1.93 26.51
C LEU A 5 3.97 -1.41 25.15
N LEU A 6 3.02 -2.08 24.51
CA LEU A 6 2.44 -1.61 23.25
C LEU A 6 1.66 -0.30 23.46
N ALA A 7 0.83 -0.23 24.50
CA ALA A 7 0.10 1.00 24.86
C ALA A 7 1.05 2.16 25.24
N ALA A 8 2.15 1.89 25.92
CA ALA A 8 3.15 2.92 26.25
C ALA A 8 3.91 3.41 24.99
N ALA A 9 4.24 2.52 24.06
CA ALA A 9 4.88 2.90 22.80
C ALA A 9 3.96 3.76 21.93
N VAL A 10 2.66 3.42 21.85
CA VAL A 10 1.67 4.22 21.12
C VAL A 10 1.42 5.57 21.81
N ALA A 11 1.28 5.58 23.13
CA ALA A 11 1.06 6.81 23.89
C ALA A 11 2.25 7.79 23.81
N SER A 12 3.48 7.29 23.75
CA SER A 12 4.67 8.14 23.58
C SER A 12 4.79 8.72 22.16
N ALA A 13 4.28 8.03 21.15
CA ALA A 13 4.26 8.53 19.78
C ALA A 13 3.19 9.63 19.56
N VAL A 14 2.11 9.61 20.35
CA VAL A 14 1.00 10.61 20.23
C VAL A 14 1.24 11.87 21.05
N ALA A 15 2.13 11.84 22.03
CA ALA A 15 2.40 12.98 22.92
C ALA A 15 3.38 14.03 22.33
N VAL A 16 3.48 14.16 21.01
CA VAL A 16 4.36 15.16 20.38
C VAL A 16 3.61 16.51 20.24
N PRO A 17 3.86 17.52 21.06
CA PRO A 17 3.33 18.85 20.87
C PRO A 17 4.07 19.53 19.72
N GLY A 18 3.49 19.60 18.56
CA GLY A 18 4.22 20.25 17.48
C GLY A 18 3.52 20.35 16.12
N PHE A 19 2.38 19.70 15.95
CA PHE A 19 1.64 19.78 14.68
C PHE A 19 1.08 21.18 14.34
N ALA A 20 0.97 22.06 15.31
CA ALA A 20 0.38 23.40 15.13
C ALA A 20 1.22 24.37 14.25
N ALA A 21 2.42 23.96 13.82
CA ALA A 21 3.32 24.82 13.02
C ALA A 21 3.92 24.09 11.80
N ALA A 22 3.31 22.98 11.36
CA ALA A 22 3.71 22.29 10.15
C ALA A 22 2.90 22.83 8.96
N ASP A 23 3.55 23.00 7.82
CA ASP A 23 2.86 23.34 6.58
C ASP A 23 1.94 22.17 6.18
N VAL A 24 0.67 22.48 5.92
CA VAL A 24 -0.30 21.49 5.46
C VAL A 24 -0.44 21.61 3.95
N ASN A 25 -0.12 20.54 3.25
CA ASN A 25 -0.38 20.42 1.82
C ASN A 25 -1.76 19.81 1.61
N THR A 26 -2.49 20.40 0.67
CA THR A 26 -3.77 19.86 0.21
C THR A 26 -3.59 19.27 -1.18
N TYR A 27 -4.23 18.14 -1.43
CA TYR A 27 -4.22 17.50 -2.75
C TYR A 27 -5.58 16.88 -3.07
N GLY A 28 -5.81 16.57 -4.34
CA GLY A 28 -7.01 15.88 -4.78
C GLY A 28 -6.87 15.32 -6.17
N THR A 29 -7.65 14.31 -6.44
CA THR A 29 -7.75 13.67 -7.75
C THR A 29 -9.22 13.47 -8.07
N LEU A 30 -9.67 13.98 -9.21
CA LEU A 30 -10.95 13.60 -9.80
C LEU A 30 -10.68 12.56 -10.88
N TYR A 31 -11.18 11.34 -10.68
CA TYR A 31 -10.95 10.24 -11.60
C TYR A 31 -12.27 9.54 -11.95
N ILE A 32 -12.77 9.84 -13.15
CA ILE A 32 -13.95 9.22 -13.72
C ILE A 32 -13.51 8.48 -14.99
N ARG A 33 -13.96 7.25 -15.14
CA ARG A 33 -13.72 6.42 -16.32
C ARG A 33 -15.04 5.96 -16.95
N THR A 34 -15.04 5.80 -18.26
CA THR A 34 -16.14 5.18 -18.97
C THR A 34 -15.85 3.69 -19.11
N GLN A 35 -16.82 2.88 -18.76
CA GLN A 35 -16.78 1.44 -18.96
C GLN A 35 -17.84 1.02 -19.98
N VAL A 36 -17.44 0.15 -20.89
CA VAL A 36 -18.35 -0.48 -21.86
C VAL A 36 -18.33 -1.98 -21.56
N GLN A 37 -19.49 -2.51 -21.17
CA GLN A 37 -19.65 -3.93 -20.86
C GLN A 37 -20.99 -4.42 -21.44
N ASP A 38 -20.96 -5.49 -22.23
CA ASP A 38 -22.16 -6.09 -22.85
C ASP A 38 -23.03 -5.07 -23.59
N SER A 39 -22.42 -4.14 -24.33
CA SER A 39 -23.06 -3.03 -25.02
C SER A 39 -23.67 -1.94 -24.12
N ASN A 40 -23.49 -2.00 -22.82
CA ASN A 40 -23.85 -0.95 -21.89
C ASN A 40 -22.68 -0.02 -21.65
N ILE A 41 -22.96 1.28 -21.62
CA ILE A 41 -21.97 2.31 -21.29
C ILE A 41 -22.28 2.84 -19.89
N SER A 42 -21.33 2.81 -19.01
CA SER A 42 -21.43 3.38 -17.66
C SER A 42 -20.24 4.29 -17.37
N MET A 43 -20.48 5.27 -16.53
CA MET A 43 -19.42 6.06 -15.92
C MET A 43 -19.20 5.55 -14.51
N ILE A 44 -17.97 5.25 -14.16
CA ILE A 44 -17.62 4.74 -12.84
C ILE A 44 -16.51 5.59 -12.25
N ASP A 45 -16.54 5.75 -10.93
CA ASP A 45 -15.47 6.40 -10.21
C ASP A 45 -14.21 5.53 -10.20
N GLY A 46 -13.08 6.13 -10.54
CA GLY A 46 -11.79 5.44 -10.57
C GLY A 46 -10.96 5.59 -9.31
N ALA A 47 -11.51 6.16 -8.26
CA ALA A 47 -10.89 6.53 -6.97
C ALA A 47 -10.66 8.04 -6.81
N THR A 48 -11.71 8.80 -7.05
CA THR A 48 -11.78 10.23 -6.71
C THR A 48 -11.52 10.43 -5.23
N ARG A 49 -10.66 11.39 -4.89
CA ARG A 49 -10.24 11.61 -3.50
C ARG A 49 -9.71 13.01 -3.29
N PHE A 50 -9.69 13.42 -2.04
CA PHE A 50 -8.93 14.58 -1.59
C PHE A 50 -8.27 14.28 -0.24
N GLY A 51 -7.21 15.00 0.08
CA GLY A 51 -6.48 14.77 1.30
C GLY A 51 -5.62 15.94 1.74
N PHE A 52 -5.09 15.77 2.92
CA PHE A 52 -4.17 16.68 3.58
C PHE A 52 -2.98 15.89 4.07
N ASN A 53 -1.79 16.36 3.81
CA ASN A 53 -0.60 15.81 4.43
C ASN A 53 0.30 16.91 5.01
N SER A 54 1.09 16.53 5.97
CA SER A 54 2.03 17.43 6.61
C SER A 54 3.25 16.65 7.08
N SER A 55 4.39 17.34 7.10
CA SER A 55 5.62 16.82 7.65
C SER A 55 6.37 17.93 8.39
N LYS A 56 7.00 17.57 9.52
CA LYS A 56 7.80 18.49 10.31
C LYS A 56 9.11 17.85 10.72
N ASP A 57 10.19 18.57 10.51
CA ASP A 57 11.49 18.26 11.08
C ASP A 57 11.46 18.52 12.60
N MET A 58 11.78 17.50 13.37
CA MET A 58 11.84 17.54 14.84
C MET A 58 13.26 17.76 15.36
N GLY A 59 14.22 17.93 14.47
CA GLY A 59 15.64 18.01 14.79
C GLY A 59 16.32 16.66 14.98
N ASN A 60 17.63 16.65 15.00
CA ASN A 60 18.46 15.47 15.18
C ASN A 60 18.17 14.34 14.15
N GLY A 61 17.81 14.71 12.92
CA GLY A 61 17.48 13.75 11.86
C GLY A 61 16.11 13.08 12.01
N ASN A 62 15.27 13.53 12.92
CA ASN A 62 13.92 12.97 13.10
C ASN A 62 12.86 13.82 12.44
N THR A 63 11.84 13.17 11.88
CA THR A 63 10.67 13.78 11.27
C THR A 63 9.38 13.18 11.82
N VAL A 64 8.34 14.00 11.90
CA VAL A 64 6.96 13.56 12.10
C VAL A 64 6.16 13.93 10.86
N SER A 65 5.40 13.00 10.33
CA SER A 65 4.51 13.24 9.19
C SER A 65 3.14 12.61 9.43
N GLY A 66 2.14 13.09 8.72
CA GLY A 66 0.81 12.53 8.80
C GLY A 66 0.02 12.83 7.53
N GLU A 67 -1.02 12.04 7.33
CA GLU A 67 -1.92 12.13 6.18
C GLU A 67 -3.35 11.81 6.58
N ILE A 68 -4.28 12.52 5.97
CA ILE A 68 -5.71 12.22 5.97
C ILE A 68 -6.16 12.23 4.52
N GLU A 69 -6.64 11.11 4.01
CA GLU A 69 -7.22 10.98 2.67
C GLU A 69 -8.65 10.47 2.75
N ILE A 70 -9.54 11.13 2.04
CA ILE A 70 -10.96 10.80 1.96
C ILE A 70 -11.29 10.48 0.50
N GLY A 71 -11.83 9.29 0.28
CA GLY A 71 -12.37 8.86 -1.01
C GLY A 71 -13.81 9.34 -1.18
N LEU A 72 -14.11 9.70 -2.43
CA LEU A 72 -15.43 10.11 -2.86
C LEU A 72 -15.84 9.22 -4.04
N ASP A 73 -17.13 9.06 -4.25
CA ASP A 73 -17.66 8.53 -5.51
C ASP A 73 -18.25 9.69 -6.31
N ALA A 74 -17.52 10.12 -7.34
CA ALA A 74 -17.91 11.24 -8.18
C ALA A 74 -19.04 10.90 -9.17
N THR A 75 -19.43 9.65 -9.28
CA THR A 75 -20.44 9.16 -10.21
C THR A 75 -21.74 8.75 -9.54
N ASN A 76 -21.76 8.64 -8.21
CA ASN A 76 -22.91 8.21 -7.45
C ASN A 76 -23.42 9.32 -6.52
N ASN A 77 -24.61 9.84 -6.83
CA ASN A 77 -25.25 10.85 -6.01
C ASN A 77 -25.82 10.21 -4.73
N GLY A 78 -25.16 10.44 -3.61
CA GLY A 78 -25.54 9.91 -2.30
C GLY A 78 -24.60 8.85 -1.74
N ALA A 79 -23.50 8.54 -2.42
CA ALA A 79 -22.43 7.76 -1.83
C ALA A 79 -21.78 8.51 -0.66
N ASN A 80 -21.54 7.81 0.43
CA ASN A 80 -20.85 8.38 1.57
C ASN A 80 -19.33 8.46 1.31
N PRO A 81 -18.67 9.51 1.77
CA PRO A 81 -17.21 9.55 1.80
C PRO A 81 -16.63 8.38 2.59
N VAL A 82 -15.53 7.83 2.13
CA VAL A 82 -14.82 6.74 2.79
C VAL A 82 -13.42 7.19 3.24
N THR A 83 -13.02 6.78 4.42
CA THR A 83 -11.65 6.96 4.90
C THR A 83 -10.73 6.07 4.09
N ARG A 84 -9.65 6.66 3.56
CA ARG A 84 -8.63 5.94 2.78
C ARG A 84 -7.34 5.85 3.56
N ASP A 85 -6.63 6.93 3.72
CA ASP A 85 -5.39 7.00 4.50
C ASP A 85 -5.56 7.96 5.68
N ASN A 86 -5.30 7.47 6.89
CA ASN A 86 -5.28 8.27 8.12
C ASN A 86 -4.19 7.73 9.03
N TRP A 87 -3.02 8.31 8.93
CA TRP A 87 -1.87 7.79 9.68
C TRP A 87 -0.96 8.92 10.17
N ILE A 88 -0.18 8.59 11.18
CA ILE A 88 0.93 9.40 11.69
C ILE A 88 2.18 8.52 11.66
N LYS A 89 3.30 9.08 11.17
CA LYS A 89 4.60 8.44 11.10
C LYS A 89 5.67 9.26 11.82
N PHE A 90 6.48 8.59 12.58
CA PHE A 90 7.72 9.09 13.12
C PHE A 90 8.89 8.37 12.45
N ALA A 91 9.89 9.10 11.95
CA ALA A 91 11.01 8.55 11.20
C ALA A 91 12.32 9.24 11.55
N GLY A 92 13.43 8.51 11.35
CA GLY A 92 14.80 8.99 11.58
C GLY A 92 15.82 7.97 11.07
N ASP A 93 17.06 8.13 11.45
CA ASP A 93 18.17 7.20 11.06
C ASP A 93 17.93 5.76 11.56
N TRP A 94 17.12 5.60 12.59
CA TRP A 94 16.72 4.29 13.14
C TRP A 94 15.65 3.57 12.30
N GLY A 95 15.09 4.21 11.28
CA GLY A 95 13.95 3.73 10.50
C GLY A 95 12.69 4.54 10.75
N SER A 96 11.53 3.89 10.84
CA SER A 96 10.27 4.57 11.09
C SER A 96 9.26 3.71 11.86
N ALA A 97 8.30 4.39 12.50
CA ALA A 97 7.09 3.78 13.05
C ALA A 97 5.88 4.60 12.62
N SER A 98 4.84 3.96 12.13
CA SER A 98 3.58 4.61 11.75
C SER A 98 2.38 3.87 12.33
N VAL A 99 1.34 4.65 12.66
CA VAL A 99 0.08 4.13 13.20
C VAL A 99 -1.09 4.71 12.44
N GLY A 100 -2.15 3.93 12.29
CA GLY A 100 -3.40 4.36 11.69
C GLY A 100 -3.93 3.46 10.60
N ASN A 101 -4.83 3.99 9.78
CA ASN A 101 -5.30 3.36 8.56
C ASN A 101 -4.34 3.73 7.42
N GLN A 102 -3.62 2.77 6.89
CA GLN A 102 -2.54 3.00 5.94
C GLN A 102 -2.33 1.80 5.01
N TRP A 103 -1.52 2.01 3.98
CA TRP A 103 -1.13 0.94 3.08
C TRP A 103 -0.43 -0.19 3.83
N SER A 104 -0.89 -1.41 3.57
CA SER A 104 -0.27 -2.62 4.10
C SER A 104 1.19 -2.74 3.63
N VAL A 105 2.06 -3.28 4.48
CA VAL A 105 3.43 -3.61 4.09
C VAL A 105 3.49 -4.64 2.96
N MET A 106 2.46 -5.46 2.81
CA MET A 106 2.30 -6.36 1.67
C MET A 106 2.18 -5.59 0.36
N SER A 107 1.32 -4.55 0.33
CA SER A 107 1.12 -3.72 -0.86
C SER A 107 2.27 -2.77 -1.13
N GLY A 108 2.92 -2.26 -0.10
CA GLY A 108 3.98 -1.27 -0.21
C GLY A 108 5.26 -1.81 -0.85
N ASN A 109 5.67 -3.00 -0.45
CA ASN A 109 6.93 -3.61 -0.89
C ASN A 109 6.77 -4.54 -2.11
N MET A 110 5.57 -5.01 -2.38
CA MET A 110 5.26 -5.75 -3.61
C MET A 110 5.05 -4.80 -4.80
N GLY A 111 5.93 -3.83 -4.99
CA GLY A 111 5.79 -2.71 -5.94
C GLY A 111 5.50 -3.08 -7.39
N THR A 112 5.75 -4.33 -7.75
CA THR A 112 5.31 -4.95 -9.00
C THR A 112 3.81 -5.20 -9.05
N SER A 113 3.17 -5.36 -7.91
CA SER A 113 1.73 -5.62 -7.80
C SER A 113 0.86 -4.39 -8.04
N LYS A 114 1.45 -3.24 -8.29
CA LYS A 114 0.73 -2.08 -8.86
C LYS A 114 0.36 -2.30 -10.33
N LEU A 115 0.09 -3.53 -10.68
CA LEU A 115 -0.47 -3.92 -11.97
C LEU A 115 -1.94 -3.51 -12.10
N SER A 116 -2.52 -2.95 -11.09
CA SER A 116 -3.90 -2.51 -11.11
C SER A 116 -4.09 -1.28 -11.99
N GLY A 117 -4.32 -1.50 -13.23
CA GLY A 117 -4.82 -0.43 -14.11
C GLY A 117 -6.29 -0.60 -14.43
N SER A 118 -6.79 -1.79 -14.60
CA SER A 118 -8.08 -1.95 -15.26
C SER A 118 -9.06 -2.92 -14.64
N SER A 119 -8.64 -3.98 -13.97
CA SER A 119 -9.60 -5.03 -13.65
C SER A 119 -9.75 -5.36 -12.16
N GLY A 120 -8.92 -4.84 -11.30
CA GLY A 120 -8.96 -5.23 -9.89
C GLY A 120 -8.54 -6.68 -9.63
N ALA A 121 -8.17 -7.41 -10.67
CA ALA A 121 -7.55 -8.72 -10.62
C ALA A 121 -6.04 -8.61 -10.44
N GLY A 122 -5.59 -7.57 -9.76
CA GLY A 122 -4.18 -7.47 -9.39
C GLY A 122 -3.84 -8.61 -8.46
N LEU A 123 -2.72 -9.17 -8.67
CA LEU A 123 -1.97 -10.25 -8.05
C LEU A 123 -2.05 -10.38 -6.58
N VAL A 124 -2.73 -9.52 -5.94
CA VAL A 124 -2.77 -9.53 -4.51
C VAL A 124 -4.11 -9.06 -4.06
N GLN A 125 -4.96 -9.97 -3.72
CA GLN A 125 -6.06 -9.69 -2.82
C GLN A 125 -5.55 -9.34 -1.39
N TYR A 126 -4.33 -8.84 -1.30
CA TYR A 126 -3.83 -8.28 -0.07
C TYR A 126 -4.52 -6.95 0.13
N GLN A 127 -5.12 -6.78 1.28
CA GLN A 127 -5.77 -5.55 1.65
C GLN A 127 -4.85 -4.38 1.30
N SER A 128 -5.29 -3.54 0.41
CA SER A 128 -4.50 -2.38 -0.03
C SER A 128 -4.27 -1.42 1.14
N ARG A 129 -5.27 -1.27 2.00
CA ARG A 129 -5.21 -0.49 3.24
C ARG A 129 -5.73 -1.31 4.39
N VAL A 130 -5.13 -1.12 5.54
CA VAL A 130 -5.45 -1.83 6.77
C VAL A 130 -5.66 -0.82 7.88
N SER A 131 -6.74 -0.99 8.63
CA SER A 131 -7.08 -0.16 9.78
C SER A 131 -6.35 -0.65 11.03
N ASP A 132 -6.25 0.23 12.02
CA ASP A 132 -5.74 -0.09 13.34
C ASP A 132 -4.35 -0.74 13.33
N THR A 133 -3.49 -0.22 12.44
CA THR A 133 -2.15 -0.78 12.24
C THR A 133 -1.06 -0.02 12.94
N LEU A 134 -0.03 -0.75 13.32
CA LEU A 134 1.30 -0.28 13.63
C LEU A 134 2.27 -0.89 12.62
N ILE A 135 2.96 -0.05 11.84
CA ILE A 135 4.04 -0.48 10.95
C ILE A 135 5.37 0.04 11.49
N ILE A 136 6.33 -0.85 11.60
CA ILE A 136 7.70 -0.54 11.95
C ILE A 136 8.60 -0.91 10.77
N THR A 137 9.34 0.06 10.25
CA THR A 137 10.36 -0.17 9.22
C THR A 137 11.73 0.09 9.83
N GLY A 138 12.59 -0.89 9.77
CA GLY A 138 13.98 -0.78 10.22
C GLY A 138 14.81 0.16 9.31
N PRO A 139 15.99 0.58 9.76
CA PRO A 139 16.94 1.28 8.89
C PRO A 139 17.35 0.37 7.73
N ALA A 140 17.60 0.96 6.59
CA ALA A 140 18.13 0.21 5.45
C ALA A 140 19.51 -0.38 5.76
N ILE A 141 19.70 -1.65 5.45
CA ILE A 141 21.00 -2.35 5.62
C ILE A 141 21.52 -2.65 4.21
N GLY A 142 22.32 -1.74 3.67
CA GLY A 142 22.68 -1.77 2.26
C GLY A 142 21.42 -1.63 1.39
N PRO A 143 21.18 -2.52 0.42
CA PRO A 143 19.98 -2.47 -0.42
C PRO A 143 18.73 -3.07 0.25
N LEU A 144 18.84 -3.62 1.46
CA LEU A 144 17.74 -4.32 2.16
C LEU A 144 16.93 -3.36 3.02
N ALA A 145 15.61 -3.36 2.85
CA ALA A 145 14.65 -2.75 3.77
C ALA A 145 13.75 -3.84 4.36
N LEU A 146 13.43 -3.73 5.65
CA LEU A 146 12.57 -4.65 6.38
C LEU A 146 11.46 -3.88 7.08
N SER A 147 10.22 -4.33 6.91
CA SER A 147 9.06 -3.76 7.59
C SER A 147 8.24 -4.85 8.26
N VAL A 148 7.71 -4.54 9.43
CA VAL A 148 6.79 -5.40 10.19
C VAL A 148 5.52 -4.61 10.45
N GLN A 149 4.37 -5.24 10.27
CA GLN A 149 3.04 -4.70 10.52
C GLN A 149 2.33 -5.52 11.58
N PHE A 150 1.60 -4.83 12.44
CA PHE A 150 0.68 -5.42 13.41
C PHE A 150 -0.70 -4.78 13.21
N GLU A 151 -1.73 -5.60 13.20
CA GLU A 151 -3.13 -5.19 13.06
C GLU A 151 -3.87 -5.52 14.36
N ALA A 152 -4.59 -4.55 14.91
CA ALA A 152 -5.36 -4.75 16.11
C ALA A 152 -6.86 -4.94 15.77
N ASP A 153 -7.54 -5.79 16.54
CA ASP A 153 -9.01 -5.87 16.58
C ASP A 153 -9.44 -5.71 18.03
N GLY A 154 -9.79 -4.48 18.38
CA GLY A 154 -10.16 -4.12 19.75
C GLY A 154 -9.03 -4.40 20.76
N SER A 155 -9.08 -5.52 21.45
CA SER A 155 -8.10 -5.89 22.50
C SER A 155 -7.04 -6.87 22.06
N ASP A 156 -7.18 -7.46 20.88
CA ASP A 156 -6.34 -8.57 20.43
C ASP A 156 -5.54 -8.20 19.17
N LEU A 157 -4.52 -9.00 18.90
CA LEU A 157 -3.77 -8.94 17.66
C LEU A 157 -4.53 -9.77 16.62
N ALA A 158 -5.11 -9.09 15.63
CA ALA A 158 -5.90 -9.75 14.58
C ALA A 158 -5.01 -10.34 13.48
N ALA A 159 -3.89 -9.67 13.18
CA ALA A 159 -2.95 -10.13 12.17
C ALA A 159 -1.57 -9.52 12.38
N TRP A 160 -0.58 -10.13 11.74
CA TRP A 160 0.73 -9.54 11.58
C TRP A 160 1.26 -9.80 10.17
N ALA A 161 2.15 -8.94 9.70
CA ALA A 161 2.81 -9.12 8.41
C ALA A 161 4.27 -8.70 8.50
N VAL A 162 5.07 -9.27 7.64
CA VAL A 162 6.45 -8.88 7.43
C VAL A 162 6.70 -8.73 5.93
N SER A 163 7.46 -7.71 5.57
CA SER A 163 7.88 -7.53 4.19
C SER A 163 9.33 -7.10 4.13
N SER A 164 9.97 -7.48 3.04
CA SER A 164 11.36 -7.16 2.76
C SER A 164 11.51 -6.77 1.31
N GLY A 165 12.30 -5.74 1.05
CA GLY A 165 12.65 -5.30 -0.29
C GLY A 165 14.16 -5.14 -0.44
N ILE A 166 14.68 -5.52 -1.61
CA ILE A 166 16.06 -5.31 -2.01
C ILE A 166 16.04 -4.49 -3.29
N ASP A 167 16.63 -3.31 -3.24
CA ASP A 167 16.80 -2.44 -4.41
C ASP A 167 18.27 -2.45 -4.85
N LEU A 168 18.49 -2.97 -6.05
CA LEU A 168 19.81 -3.05 -6.69
C LEU A 168 19.93 -2.03 -7.84
N GLY A 169 19.09 -1.01 -7.86
CA GLY A 169 19.05 0.04 -8.88
C GLY A 169 18.28 -0.39 -10.13
N ALA A 170 18.86 -1.22 -10.97
CA ALA A 170 18.18 -1.72 -12.17
C ALA A 170 17.21 -2.89 -11.90
N LEU A 171 17.29 -3.49 -10.73
CA LEU A 171 16.51 -4.65 -10.29
C LEU A 171 16.03 -4.43 -8.86
N SER A 172 14.75 -4.64 -8.62
CA SER A 172 14.16 -4.66 -7.29
C SER A 172 13.48 -6.01 -7.05
N ILE A 173 13.69 -6.55 -5.87
CA ILE A 173 13.06 -7.81 -5.42
C ILE A 173 12.33 -7.50 -4.12
N ALA A 174 11.10 -7.99 -3.99
CA ALA A 174 10.33 -7.86 -2.77
C ALA A 174 9.69 -9.19 -2.39
N ALA A 175 9.58 -9.42 -1.09
CA ALA A 175 8.85 -10.56 -0.54
C ALA A 175 8.04 -10.10 0.67
N ALA A 176 6.90 -10.73 0.88
CA ALA A 176 6.04 -10.42 2.01
C ALA A 176 5.27 -11.66 2.48
N TYR A 177 4.98 -11.67 3.78
CA TYR A 177 4.17 -12.68 4.43
C TYR A 177 3.20 -11.99 5.39
N ARG A 178 1.97 -12.46 5.43
CA ARG A 178 0.93 -12.00 6.38
C ARG A 178 0.23 -13.22 6.97
N ASP A 179 -0.05 -13.15 8.24
CA ASP A 179 -0.75 -14.19 8.99
C ASP A 179 -1.91 -13.56 9.76
N THR A 180 -3.04 -14.21 9.66
CA THR A 180 -4.25 -13.94 10.44
C THR A 180 -4.68 -15.23 11.11
N ASP A 181 -5.60 -15.18 12.06
CA ASP A 181 -6.11 -16.39 12.73
C ASP A 181 -6.73 -17.42 11.77
N THR A 182 -7.10 -17.01 10.56
CA THR A 182 -7.85 -17.85 9.62
C THR A 182 -7.19 -18.02 8.25
N ASN A 183 -6.14 -17.25 7.95
CA ASN A 183 -5.51 -17.27 6.63
C ASN A 183 -4.08 -16.76 6.70
N ALA A 184 -3.16 -17.50 6.12
CA ALA A 184 -1.82 -17.01 5.84
C ALA A 184 -1.68 -16.71 4.33
N ALA A 185 -0.89 -15.69 4.01
CA ALA A 185 -0.63 -15.29 2.65
C ALA A 185 0.82 -14.87 2.48
N HIS A 186 1.42 -15.22 1.36
CA HIS A 186 2.77 -14.79 1.04
C HIS A 186 2.90 -14.43 -0.44
N GLY A 187 3.92 -13.69 -0.75
CA GLY A 187 4.19 -13.31 -2.12
C GLY A 187 5.61 -12.85 -2.35
N VAL A 188 6.01 -12.94 -3.59
CA VAL A 188 7.30 -12.46 -4.07
C VAL A 188 7.11 -11.73 -5.39
N GLY A 189 7.83 -10.63 -5.56
CA GLY A 189 7.83 -9.85 -6.79
C GLY A 189 9.24 -9.47 -7.19
N VAL A 190 9.44 -9.35 -8.48
CA VAL A 190 10.65 -8.83 -9.09
C VAL A 190 10.30 -7.81 -10.14
N SER A 191 11.04 -6.70 -10.18
CA SER A 191 10.86 -5.69 -11.23
C SER A 191 12.19 -5.09 -11.62
N GLY A 192 12.25 -4.53 -12.80
CA GLY A 192 13.46 -3.90 -13.28
C GLY A 192 13.21 -2.92 -14.42
N ASN A 193 14.29 -2.23 -14.78
CA ASN A 193 14.35 -1.37 -15.96
C ASN A 193 15.56 -1.77 -16.78
N THR A 194 15.32 -2.23 -18.00
CA THR A 194 16.38 -2.65 -18.93
C THR A 194 16.21 -1.91 -20.24
N ALA A 195 17.16 -1.04 -20.56
CA ALA A 195 17.15 -0.25 -21.81
C ALA A 195 15.86 0.55 -22.05
N GLY A 196 15.25 1.10 -20.98
CA GLY A 196 14.01 1.88 -21.07
C GLY A 196 12.72 1.03 -21.09
N VAL A 197 12.84 -0.28 -21.00
CA VAL A 197 11.72 -1.19 -20.78
C VAL A 197 11.61 -1.45 -19.27
N ILE A 198 10.49 -1.06 -18.66
CA ILE A 198 10.16 -1.41 -17.30
C ILE A 198 9.41 -2.73 -17.34
N TRP A 199 9.80 -3.66 -16.51
CA TRP A 199 9.20 -4.99 -16.46
C TRP A 199 9.05 -5.48 -15.02
N GLY A 200 8.15 -6.42 -14.81
CA GLY A 200 8.01 -7.09 -13.53
C GLY A 200 7.21 -8.36 -13.62
N ALA A 201 7.45 -9.19 -12.61
CA ALA A 201 6.74 -10.43 -12.38
C ALA A 201 6.47 -10.59 -10.89
N SER A 202 5.37 -11.21 -10.54
CA SER A 202 5.08 -11.54 -9.15
C SER A 202 4.26 -12.83 -9.04
N PHE A 203 4.35 -13.41 -7.86
CA PHE A 203 3.63 -14.61 -7.45
C PHE A 203 3.09 -14.37 -6.04
N SER A 204 1.89 -14.84 -5.80
CA SER A 204 1.29 -14.84 -4.46
C SER A 204 0.51 -16.14 -4.24
N ASP A 205 0.50 -16.60 -3.01
CA ASP A 205 -0.20 -17.78 -2.55
C ASP A 205 -0.83 -17.51 -1.19
N GLN A 206 -1.97 -18.12 -0.91
CA GLN A 206 -2.69 -17.96 0.35
C GLN A 206 -3.45 -19.24 0.70
N ASP A 207 -3.53 -19.55 1.99
CA ASP A 207 -4.18 -20.76 2.49
C ASP A 207 -5.68 -20.80 2.16
N VAL A 208 -6.33 -19.63 2.18
CA VAL A 208 -7.75 -19.47 1.87
C VAL A 208 -7.89 -18.36 0.84
N GLY A 209 -8.32 -18.72 -0.36
CA GLY A 209 -8.48 -17.78 -1.46
C GLY A 209 -7.81 -18.29 -2.74
N ASN A 210 -7.43 -17.38 -3.58
CA ASN A 210 -6.85 -17.69 -4.88
C ASN A 210 -5.38 -17.27 -4.94
N ASP A 211 -4.55 -18.15 -5.44
CA ASP A 211 -3.19 -17.83 -5.83
C ASP A 211 -3.19 -16.85 -7.00
N GLY A 212 -2.15 -16.07 -7.12
CA GLY A 212 -2.04 -15.08 -8.18
C GLY A 212 -0.65 -15.02 -8.79
N ASN A 213 -0.64 -14.83 -10.11
CA ASN A 213 0.56 -14.58 -10.88
C ASN A 213 0.39 -13.33 -11.74
N GLY A 214 1.44 -12.63 -12.06
CA GLY A 214 1.37 -11.54 -13.00
C GLY A 214 2.70 -11.15 -13.61
N LEU A 215 2.54 -10.59 -14.77
CA LEU A 215 3.64 -10.09 -15.59
C LEU A 215 3.26 -8.73 -16.15
N PHE A 216 4.21 -7.83 -16.24
CA PHE A 216 4.01 -6.62 -17.01
C PHE A 216 5.27 -6.20 -17.76
N LEU A 217 5.03 -5.48 -18.84
CA LEU A 217 6.03 -4.76 -19.62
C LEU A 217 5.52 -3.34 -19.88
N GLU A 218 6.36 -2.35 -19.68
CA GLU A 218 6.04 -0.96 -19.96
C GLU A 218 7.15 -0.32 -20.81
N VAL A 219 6.76 0.31 -21.90
CA VAL A 219 7.65 1.02 -22.80
C VAL A 219 7.04 2.40 -23.09
N GLN A 220 7.76 3.47 -22.78
CA GLN A 220 7.32 4.85 -23.03
C GLN A 220 5.90 5.15 -22.52
N GLY A 221 5.57 4.64 -21.32
CA GLY A 221 4.26 4.81 -20.70
C GLY A 221 3.19 3.81 -21.18
N LEU A 222 3.46 3.05 -22.23
CA LEU A 222 2.56 2.00 -22.69
C LEU A 222 2.83 0.72 -21.94
N ARG A 223 1.85 0.27 -21.13
CA ARG A 223 1.95 -0.93 -20.30
C ARG A 223 1.06 -2.04 -20.83
N PHE A 224 1.64 -3.22 -20.96
CA PHE A 224 0.98 -4.48 -21.19
C PHE A 224 1.10 -5.32 -19.93
N GLN A 225 0.01 -5.94 -19.50
CA GLN A 225 0.01 -6.76 -18.31
C GLN A 225 -0.80 -8.03 -18.51
N TYR A 226 -0.40 -9.08 -17.83
CA TYR A 226 -1.11 -10.33 -17.68
C TYR A 226 -1.23 -10.63 -16.19
N ASP A 227 -2.44 -10.88 -15.75
CA ASP A 227 -2.76 -11.26 -14.38
C ASP A 227 -3.56 -12.56 -14.39
N GLU A 228 -3.24 -13.48 -13.49
CA GLU A 228 -3.98 -14.70 -13.25
C GLU A 228 -4.29 -14.82 -11.77
N THR A 229 -5.53 -15.10 -11.44
CA THR A 229 -5.99 -15.28 -10.07
C THR A 229 -7.03 -16.40 -10.03
N GLY A 230 -6.74 -17.49 -9.28
CA GLY A 230 -7.67 -18.60 -9.11
C GLY A 230 -8.08 -19.32 -10.39
N GLY A 231 -7.24 -19.26 -11.42
CA GLY A 231 -7.51 -19.85 -12.73
C GLY A 231 -8.21 -18.94 -13.72
N ASP A 232 -8.64 -17.76 -13.29
CA ASP A 232 -9.12 -16.70 -14.19
C ASP A 232 -7.95 -15.82 -14.63
N SER A 233 -7.87 -15.50 -15.91
CA SER A 233 -6.79 -14.69 -16.46
C SER A 233 -7.30 -13.46 -17.18
N ASP A 234 -6.62 -12.35 -16.95
CA ASP A 234 -6.89 -11.04 -17.56
C ASP A 234 -5.67 -10.55 -18.34
N LEU A 235 -5.94 -9.98 -19.50
CA LEU A 235 -4.98 -9.21 -20.29
C LEU A 235 -5.35 -7.75 -20.24
N GLY A 236 -4.46 -6.94 -19.74
CA GLY A 236 -4.64 -5.49 -19.62
C GLY A 236 -3.67 -4.71 -20.50
N PHE A 237 -4.13 -3.53 -20.87
CA PHE A 237 -3.34 -2.59 -21.64
C PHE A 237 -3.73 -1.18 -21.18
N ASN A 238 -2.74 -0.37 -20.80
CA ASN A 238 -2.96 1.02 -20.42
C ASN A 238 -1.80 1.93 -20.88
N TYR A 239 -2.06 3.21 -20.87
CA TYR A 239 -1.06 4.26 -21.12
C TYR A 239 -1.01 5.17 -19.88
N ASN A 240 0.18 5.35 -19.30
CA ASN A 240 0.44 6.18 -18.12
C ASN A 240 1.08 7.51 -18.51
#